data_68fb320e97b31d05a9fd4a8d1b93511f
#
_entry.id   68fb320e97b31d05a9fd4a8d1b93511f
#
_cell.length_a   1.000
_cell.length_b   1.000
_cell.length_c   1.000
_cell.angle_alpha   90.00
_cell.angle_beta   90.00
_cell.angle_gamma   90.00
#
_symmetry.space_group_name_H-M   'P 1'
#
loop_
_entity.id
_entity.type
_entity.pdbx_description
1 polymer ?
#
loop_
_entity_poly.entity_id
_entity_poly.type
_entity_poly.pdbx_seq_one_letter_code
_entity_poly.pdbx_strand_id
1 'polypeptide(L)'
;LTAIQAQIPDIRNAEIEAVKTYQKEIRRKMAEISKALDQCRLSMSEMIREIASGKEYADDYFRKTFDSLLSQTASPQNLSRQFELNRQAYENQLEKLKIDLAHIDDEQKNLEMMFLEYIEQINANIGMIDKNSTISVRGRSLKMLRIQVPDWETEKEHFRLKLHDYFEHVVKMGIETIEKNENLTEFLGRVITTKKLYDDIVGIQNV
;
A
#
# COMPACT_ATOMS: atom_id res chain seq x y z
N LEU A 1 -42.96 -60.91 -50.52
CA LEU A 1 -42.83 -59.48 -50.66
C LEU A 1 -43.76 -58.69 -49.71
N THR A 2 -45.01 -59.18 -49.47
CA THR A 2 -46.00 -58.53 -48.58
C THR A 2 -45.63 -58.53 -47.10
N ALA A 3 -44.86 -59.49 -46.58
CA ALA A 3 -44.48 -59.55 -45.19
C ALA A 3 -43.40 -58.52 -44.83
N ILE A 4 -42.51 -58.10 -45.75
CA ILE A 4 -41.45 -57.14 -45.55
C ILE A 4 -42.04 -55.70 -45.55
N GLN A 5 -43.09 -55.43 -46.37
CA GLN A 5 -43.70 -54.10 -46.37
C GLN A 5 -44.54 -53.78 -45.12
N ALA A 6 -45.04 -54.80 -44.39
CA ALA A 6 -45.70 -54.57 -43.09
C ALA A 6 -44.81 -54.26 -41.93
N GLN A 7 -43.51 -54.66 -41.97
CA GLN A 7 -42.57 -54.40 -40.95
C GLN A 7 -41.90 -52.99 -40.98
N ILE A 8 -41.89 -52.34 -42.15
CA ILE A 8 -41.29 -51.02 -42.35
C ILE A 8 -42.01 -49.92 -41.56
N PRO A 9 -43.34 -49.85 -41.46
CA PRO A 9 -44.03 -48.84 -40.64
C PRO A 9 -43.71 -48.94 -39.14
N ASP A 10 -43.63 -50.19 -38.64
CA ASP A 10 -43.36 -50.42 -37.22
C ASP A 10 -41.91 -50.01 -36.82
N ILE A 11 -40.96 -50.28 -37.69
CA ILE A 11 -39.54 -49.84 -37.46
C ILE A 11 -39.46 -48.31 -37.50
N ARG A 12 -40.12 -47.65 -38.50
CA ARG A 12 -40.15 -46.19 -38.57
C ARG A 12 -40.82 -45.54 -37.32
N ASN A 13 -41.92 -46.12 -36.88
CA ASN A 13 -42.63 -45.62 -35.69
C ASN A 13 -41.76 -45.80 -34.40
N ALA A 14 -41.09 -46.93 -34.27
CA ALA A 14 -40.17 -47.14 -33.13
C ALA A 14 -39.00 -46.18 -33.16
N GLU A 15 -38.39 -45.87 -34.30
CA GLU A 15 -37.35 -44.88 -34.46
C GLU A 15 -37.85 -43.46 -34.14
N ILE A 16 -39.06 -43.09 -34.60
CA ILE A 16 -39.66 -41.79 -34.30
C ILE A 16 -39.92 -41.62 -32.81
N GLU A 17 -40.42 -42.63 -32.12
CA GLU A 17 -40.66 -42.59 -30.68
C GLU A 17 -39.34 -42.53 -29.87
N ALA A 18 -38.30 -43.25 -30.31
CA ALA A 18 -36.96 -43.13 -29.72
C ALA A 18 -36.39 -41.72 -29.85
N VAL A 19 -36.53 -41.09 -31.04
CA VAL A 19 -36.08 -39.69 -31.27
C VAL A 19 -36.88 -38.72 -30.40
N LYS A 20 -38.21 -38.89 -30.28
CA LYS A 20 -39.03 -38.04 -29.40
C LYS A 20 -38.63 -38.16 -27.93
N THR A 21 -38.36 -39.37 -27.47
CA THR A 21 -37.92 -39.65 -26.12
C THR A 21 -36.57 -38.99 -25.86
N TYR A 22 -35.62 -39.09 -26.78
CA TYR A 22 -34.32 -38.45 -26.70
C TYR A 22 -34.40 -36.91 -26.70
N GLN A 23 -35.28 -36.35 -27.54
CA GLN A 23 -35.53 -34.91 -27.53
C GLN A 23 -36.13 -34.43 -26.21
N LYS A 24 -37.05 -35.19 -25.60
CA LYS A 24 -37.63 -34.88 -24.29
C LYS A 24 -36.56 -34.91 -23.19
N GLU A 25 -35.68 -35.89 -23.25
CA GLU A 25 -34.57 -36.00 -22.29
C GLU A 25 -33.56 -34.83 -22.42
N ILE A 26 -33.18 -34.47 -23.65
CA ILE A 26 -32.34 -33.31 -23.93
C ILE A 26 -32.97 -32.02 -23.41
N ARG A 27 -34.26 -31.80 -23.69
CA ARG A 27 -34.97 -30.60 -23.18
C ARG A 27 -34.98 -30.55 -21.64
N ARG A 28 -35.18 -31.69 -20.98
CA ARG A 28 -35.14 -31.79 -19.53
C ARG A 28 -33.73 -31.39 -19.00
N LYS A 29 -32.69 -32.00 -19.55
CA LYS A 29 -31.29 -31.68 -19.18
C LYS A 29 -30.94 -30.22 -19.43
N MET A 30 -31.38 -29.65 -20.55
CA MET A 30 -31.20 -28.23 -20.84
C MET A 30 -31.87 -27.32 -19.80
N ALA A 31 -33.11 -27.68 -19.41
CA ALA A 31 -33.83 -26.93 -18.37
C ALA A 31 -33.15 -27.02 -17.00
N GLU A 32 -32.65 -28.21 -16.62
CA GLU A 32 -31.89 -28.43 -15.39
C GLU A 32 -30.59 -27.61 -15.37
N ILE A 33 -29.85 -27.63 -16.48
CA ILE A 33 -28.62 -26.84 -16.63
C ILE A 33 -28.90 -25.33 -16.57
N SER A 34 -29.95 -24.88 -17.29
CA SER A 34 -30.35 -23.45 -17.24
C SER A 34 -30.69 -23.01 -15.84
N LYS A 35 -31.45 -23.80 -15.09
CA LYS A 35 -31.79 -23.51 -13.69
C LYS A 35 -30.58 -23.46 -12.80
N ALA A 36 -29.65 -24.41 -12.96
CA ALA A 36 -28.38 -24.41 -12.20
C ALA A 36 -27.51 -23.18 -12.51
N LEU A 37 -27.47 -22.79 -13.79
CA LEU A 37 -26.75 -21.58 -14.22
C LEU A 37 -27.33 -20.30 -13.60
N ASP A 38 -28.66 -20.18 -13.60
CA ASP A 38 -29.33 -19.01 -12.99
C ASP A 38 -29.12 -18.95 -11.48
N GLN A 39 -29.11 -20.11 -10.79
CA GLN A 39 -28.77 -20.19 -9.39
C GLN A 39 -27.32 -19.76 -9.11
N CYS A 40 -26.37 -20.22 -9.93
CA CYS A 40 -24.97 -19.78 -9.83
C CYS A 40 -24.82 -18.27 -10.04
N ARG A 41 -25.53 -17.69 -11.00
CA ARG A 41 -25.51 -16.24 -11.25
C ARG A 41 -26.05 -15.44 -10.07
N LEU A 42 -27.15 -15.90 -9.47
CA LEU A 42 -27.72 -15.26 -8.29
C LEU A 42 -26.74 -15.32 -7.12
N SER A 43 -26.23 -16.50 -6.79
CA SER A 43 -25.27 -16.69 -5.70
C SER A 43 -24.02 -15.83 -5.88
N MET A 44 -23.52 -15.72 -7.12
CA MET A 44 -22.36 -14.90 -7.44
C MET A 44 -22.64 -13.39 -7.27
N SER A 45 -23.84 -12.95 -7.69
CA SER A 45 -24.27 -11.56 -7.51
C SER A 45 -24.46 -11.21 -6.03
N GLU A 46 -24.95 -12.13 -5.22
CA GLU A 46 -25.09 -11.98 -3.76
C GLU A 46 -23.72 -11.88 -3.10
N MET A 47 -22.78 -12.75 -3.44
CA MET A 47 -21.42 -12.73 -2.92
C MET A 47 -20.68 -11.41 -3.26
N ILE A 48 -20.81 -10.92 -4.51
CA ILE A 48 -20.22 -9.63 -4.89
C ILE A 48 -20.82 -8.48 -4.08
N ARG A 49 -22.15 -8.47 -3.85
CA ARG A 49 -22.79 -7.44 -3.03
C ARG A 49 -22.38 -7.50 -1.58
N GLU A 50 -22.25 -8.70 -1.02
CA GLU A 50 -21.79 -8.90 0.35
C GLU A 50 -20.40 -8.33 0.55
N ILE A 51 -19.44 -8.64 -0.35
CA ILE A 51 -18.09 -8.08 -0.32
C ILE A 51 -18.14 -6.55 -0.48
N ALA A 52 -18.92 -6.04 -1.44
CA ALA A 52 -19.04 -4.61 -1.70
C ALA A 52 -19.64 -3.82 -0.51
N SER A 53 -20.38 -4.48 0.39
CA SER A 53 -20.94 -3.87 1.60
C SER A 53 -19.91 -3.65 2.72
N GLY A 54 -18.71 -4.20 2.60
CA GLY A 54 -17.61 -4.03 3.55
C GLY A 54 -17.15 -2.58 3.65
N LYS A 55 -16.90 -2.09 4.87
CA LYS A 55 -16.44 -0.71 5.11
C LYS A 55 -15.10 -0.40 4.42
N GLU A 56 -14.25 -1.38 4.31
CA GLU A 56 -12.94 -1.34 3.63
C GLU A 56 -13.04 -1.06 2.13
N TYR A 57 -14.21 -1.31 1.52
CA TYR A 57 -14.47 -1.12 0.09
C TYR A 57 -15.42 0.05 -0.19
N ALA A 58 -15.56 0.98 0.75
CA ALA A 58 -16.46 2.14 0.63
C ALA A 58 -15.99 3.21 -0.37
N ASP A 59 -14.73 3.14 -0.83
CA ASP A 59 -14.15 4.05 -1.82
C ASP A 59 -14.85 3.94 -3.18
N ASP A 60 -14.97 5.07 -3.88
CA ASP A 60 -15.60 5.18 -5.20
C ASP A 60 -14.90 4.29 -6.26
N TYR A 61 -13.63 4.04 -6.13
CA TYR A 61 -12.89 3.13 -7.01
C TYR A 61 -13.40 1.69 -6.89
N PHE A 62 -13.53 1.19 -5.66
CA PHE A 62 -14.07 -0.15 -5.42
C PHE A 62 -15.53 -0.25 -5.83
N ARG A 63 -16.35 0.76 -5.57
CA ARG A 63 -17.76 0.80 -6.00
C ARG A 63 -17.89 0.63 -7.50
N LYS A 64 -17.15 1.40 -8.29
CA LYS A 64 -17.14 1.28 -9.76
C LYS A 64 -16.70 -0.09 -10.24
N THR A 65 -15.72 -0.68 -9.57
CA THR A 65 -15.23 -2.01 -9.88
C THR A 65 -16.32 -3.07 -9.61
N PHE A 66 -16.99 -3.02 -8.47
CA PHE A 66 -18.06 -3.95 -8.12
C PHE A 66 -19.29 -3.78 -9.02
N ASP A 67 -19.68 -2.56 -9.38
CA ASP A 67 -20.76 -2.29 -10.33
C ASP A 67 -20.45 -2.88 -11.72
N SER A 68 -19.21 -2.74 -12.17
CA SER A 68 -18.74 -3.38 -13.41
C SER A 68 -18.83 -4.91 -13.34
N LEU A 69 -18.39 -5.52 -12.25
CA LEU A 69 -18.48 -6.97 -12.05
C LEU A 69 -19.94 -7.45 -12.00
N LEU A 70 -20.83 -6.75 -11.31
CA LEU A 70 -22.25 -7.05 -11.25
C LEU A 70 -22.91 -7.00 -12.61
N SER A 71 -22.57 -6.03 -13.46
CA SER A 71 -23.10 -5.93 -14.82
C SER A 71 -22.70 -7.10 -15.72
N GLN A 72 -21.60 -7.78 -15.41
CA GLN A 72 -21.05 -8.90 -16.19
C GLN A 72 -21.45 -10.28 -15.68
N THR A 73 -22.20 -10.38 -14.59
CA THR A 73 -22.67 -11.68 -14.06
C THR A 73 -23.51 -12.48 -15.05
N ALA A 74 -24.09 -11.83 -16.07
CA ALA A 74 -24.82 -12.47 -17.15
C ALA A 74 -23.94 -13.36 -18.06
N SER A 75 -22.63 -13.10 -18.13
CA SER A 75 -21.66 -13.85 -18.96
C SER A 75 -20.50 -14.36 -18.10
N PRO A 76 -20.53 -15.63 -17.67
CA PRO A 76 -19.47 -16.20 -16.81
C PRO A 76 -18.06 -16.10 -17.40
N GLN A 77 -17.93 -16.21 -18.72
CA GLN A 77 -16.64 -16.10 -19.41
C GLN A 77 -16.07 -14.68 -19.34
N ASN A 78 -16.93 -13.67 -19.56
CA ASN A 78 -16.52 -12.27 -19.45
C ASN A 78 -16.18 -11.91 -18.01
N LEU A 79 -16.94 -12.40 -17.05
CA LEU A 79 -16.69 -12.20 -15.63
C LEU A 79 -15.34 -12.80 -15.22
N SER A 80 -15.07 -14.06 -15.58
CA SER A 80 -13.77 -14.71 -15.30
C SER A 80 -12.60 -13.93 -15.88
N ARG A 81 -12.74 -13.46 -17.13
CA ARG A 81 -11.72 -12.62 -17.78
C ARG A 81 -11.52 -11.29 -17.04
N GLN A 82 -12.61 -10.65 -16.61
CA GLN A 82 -12.54 -9.39 -15.89
C GLN A 82 -11.90 -9.56 -14.52
N PHE A 83 -12.20 -10.64 -13.79
CA PHE A 83 -11.52 -10.97 -12.55
C PHE A 83 -10.01 -11.14 -12.75
N GLU A 84 -9.60 -11.87 -13.79
CA GLU A 84 -8.19 -12.07 -14.08
C GLU A 84 -7.47 -10.77 -14.42
N LEU A 85 -8.09 -9.89 -15.22
CA LEU A 85 -7.54 -8.57 -15.53
C LEU A 85 -7.42 -7.70 -14.28
N ASN A 86 -8.44 -7.68 -13.44
CA ASN A 86 -8.41 -6.93 -12.19
C ASN A 86 -7.34 -7.49 -11.24
N ARG A 87 -7.22 -8.82 -11.10
CA ARG A 87 -6.19 -9.46 -10.29
C ARG A 87 -4.79 -9.04 -10.73
N GLN A 88 -4.50 -9.10 -12.03
CA GLN A 88 -3.23 -8.66 -12.59
C GLN A 88 -2.96 -7.17 -12.35
N ALA A 89 -3.99 -6.33 -12.48
CA ALA A 89 -3.86 -4.90 -12.18
C ALA A 89 -3.52 -4.63 -10.72
N TYR A 90 -4.15 -5.33 -9.78
CA TYR A 90 -3.85 -5.23 -8.35
C TYR A 90 -2.46 -5.76 -8.01
N GLU A 91 -2.05 -6.89 -8.58
CA GLU A 91 -0.70 -7.44 -8.38
C GLU A 91 0.37 -6.45 -8.85
N ASN A 92 0.17 -5.83 -10.01
CA ASN A 92 1.08 -4.80 -10.53
C ASN A 92 1.12 -3.55 -9.63
N GLN A 93 -0.04 -3.12 -9.10
CA GLN A 93 -0.09 -2.00 -8.16
C GLN A 93 0.60 -2.31 -6.84
N LEU A 94 0.40 -3.53 -6.29
CA LEU A 94 1.09 -3.98 -5.08
C LEU A 94 2.60 -4.02 -5.26
N GLU A 95 3.07 -4.51 -6.40
CA GLU A 95 4.51 -4.54 -6.69
C GLU A 95 5.08 -3.11 -6.81
N LYS A 96 4.36 -2.22 -7.49
CA LYS A 96 4.75 -0.81 -7.55
C LYS A 96 4.82 -0.19 -6.16
N LEU A 97 3.80 -0.39 -5.32
CA LEU A 97 3.79 0.13 -3.95
C LEU A 97 4.95 -0.39 -3.11
N LYS A 98 5.34 -1.67 -3.27
CA LYS A 98 6.52 -2.22 -2.58
C LYS A 98 7.81 -1.53 -3.01
N ILE A 99 7.96 -1.26 -4.32
CA ILE A 99 9.13 -0.54 -4.84
C ILE A 99 9.14 0.89 -4.30
N ASP A 100 7.99 1.58 -4.32
CA ASP A 100 7.87 2.95 -3.83
C ASP A 100 8.20 3.03 -2.32
N LEU A 101 7.72 2.06 -1.52
CA LEU A 101 8.04 1.97 -0.10
C LEU A 101 9.54 1.72 0.13
N ALA A 102 10.15 0.79 -0.59
CA ALA A 102 11.58 0.54 -0.48
C ALA A 102 12.42 1.78 -0.85
N HIS A 103 11.97 2.56 -1.83
CA HIS A 103 12.62 3.82 -2.20
C HIS A 103 12.50 4.87 -1.07
N ILE A 104 11.33 4.98 -0.44
CA ILE A 104 11.12 5.88 0.70
C ILE A 104 12.04 5.50 1.87
N ASP A 105 12.15 4.20 2.18
CA ASP A 105 13.04 3.71 3.24
C ASP A 105 14.52 4.04 2.97
N ASP A 106 14.95 3.94 1.70
CA ASP A 106 16.31 4.28 1.30
C ASP A 106 16.55 5.80 1.34
N GLU A 107 15.58 6.61 0.92
CA GLU A 107 15.65 8.07 1.04
C GLU A 107 15.71 8.51 2.51
N GLN A 108 14.92 7.90 3.39
CA GLN A 108 14.97 8.16 4.82
C GLN A 108 16.36 7.90 5.40
N LYS A 109 16.98 6.76 5.08
CA LYS A 109 18.35 6.43 5.53
C LYS A 109 19.39 7.45 5.02
N ASN A 110 19.25 7.87 3.77
CA ASN A 110 20.14 8.89 3.20
C ASN A 110 19.98 10.23 3.92
N LEU A 111 18.76 10.65 4.23
CA LEU A 111 18.49 11.86 5.01
C LEU A 111 19.09 11.75 6.42
N GLU A 112 18.91 10.61 7.11
CA GLU A 112 19.52 10.37 8.42
C GLU A 112 21.05 10.53 8.38
N MET A 113 21.71 9.95 7.36
CA MET A 113 23.16 10.10 7.19
C MET A 113 23.57 11.55 6.95
N MET A 114 22.87 12.27 6.08
CA MET A 114 23.15 13.69 5.81
C MET A 114 22.99 14.55 7.06
N PHE A 115 21.98 14.30 7.88
CA PHE A 115 21.79 15.03 9.13
C PHE A 115 22.84 14.70 10.17
N LEU A 116 23.28 13.45 10.26
CA LEU A 116 24.39 13.06 11.13
C LEU A 116 25.68 13.77 10.74
N GLU A 117 26.02 13.79 9.45
CA GLU A 117 27.18 14.54 8.96
C GLU A 117 27.07 16.04 9.27
N TYR A 118 25.89 16.60 9.14
CA TYR A 118 25.65 18.01 9.47
C TYR A 118 25.84 18.30 10.96
N ILE A 119 25.33 17.43 11.84
CA ILE A 119 25.54 17.56 13.31
C ILE A 119 27.01 17.40 13.65
N GLU A 120 27.75 16.47 13.03
CA GLU A 120 29.17 16.28 13.18
C GLU A 120 29.95 17.57 12.82
N GLN A 121 29.62 18.20 11.71
CA GLN A 121 30.24 19.47 11.30
C GLN A 121 29.95 20.60 12.30
N ILE A 122 28.73 20.71 12.82
CA ILE A 122 28.38 21.68 13.85
C ILE A 122 29.19 21.40 15.10
N ASN A 123 29.28 20.16 15.54
CA ASN A 123 30.02 19.74 16.71
C ASN A 123 31.51 20.10 16.58
N ALA A 124 32.12 19.81 15.43
CA ALA A 124 33.50 20.17 15.12
C ALA A 124 33.73 21.70 15.13
N ASN A 125 32.79 22.47 14.55
CA ASN A 125 32.86 23.93 14.53
C ASN A 125 32.78 24.53 15.94
N ILE A 126 31.88 24.02 16.78
CA ILE A 126 31.78 24.44 18.19
C ILE A 126 33.07 24.12 18.95
N GLY A 127 33.66 22.94 18.73
CA GLY A 127 34.93 22.56 19.29
C GLY A 127 36.09 23.49 18.87
N MET A 128 36.08 23.97 17.61
CA MET A 128 37.04 24.97 17.13
C MET A 128 36.82 26.33 17.79
N ILE A 129 35.59 26.76 18.01
CA ILE A 129 35.25 27.99 18.72
C ILE A 129 35.81 27.92 20.17
N ASP A 130 35.58 26.80 20.85
CA ASP A 130 36.13 26.58 22.20
C ASP A 130 37.66 26.69 22.23
N LYS A 131 38.35 26.01 21.30
CA LYS A 131 39.82 26.06 21.18
C LYS A 131 40.34 27.47 20.91
N ASN A 132 39.69 28.20 19.99
CA ASN A 132 40.11 29.53 19.57
C ASN A 132 39.67 30.65 20.51
N SER A 133 38.88 30.38 21.55
CA SER A 133 38.40 31.34 22.52
C SER A 133 39.46 31.75 23.58
N THR A 134 40.70 31.31 23.41
CA THR A 134 41.80 31.64 24.32
C THR A 134 42.55 32.87 23.81
N ILE A 135 42.63 33.92 24.63
CA ILE A 135 43.35 35.14 24.30
C ILE A 135 44.55 35.32 25.27
N SER A 136 45.59 35.98 24.81
CA SER A 136 46.73 36.34 25.64
C SER A 136 46.62 37.81 26.10
N VAL A 137 46.49 38.04 27.39
CA VAL A 137 46.43 39.38 27.97
C VAL A 137 47.58 39.53 28.92
N ARG A 138 48.52 40.48 28.65
CA ARG A 138 49.73 40.77 29.45
C ARG A 138 50.52 39.50 29.72
N GLY A 139 50.73 38.64 28.75
CA GLY A 139 51.48 37.38 28.87
C GLY A 139 50.82 36.27 29.65
N ARG A 140 49.50 36.42 29.98
CA ARG A 140 48.69 35.38 30.59
C ARG A 140 47.67 34.90 29.59
N SER A 141 47.54 33.57 29.44
CA SER A 141 46.51 32.95 28.63
C SER A 141 45.18 32.97 29.39
N LEU A 142 44.16 33.61 28.79
CA LEU A 142 42.82 33.68 29.37
C LEU A 142 41.84 32.99 28.40
N LYS A 143 41.17 31.95 28.88
CA LYS A 143 40.08 31.30 28.12
C LYS A 143 38.81 32.10 28.30
N MET A 144 38.31 32.68 27.21
CA MET A 144 37.11 33.54 27.20
C MET A 144 35.82 32.76 27.20
N LEU A 145 35.83 31.58 26.57
CA LEU A 145 34.66 30.72 26.43
C LEU A 145 35.07 29.27 26.70
N ARG A 146 34.28 28.55 27.45
CA ARG A 146 34.42 27.11 27.62
C ARG A 146 33.11 26.45 27.21
N ILE A 147 33.15 25.64 26.12
CA ILE A 147 32.01 24.91 25.64
C ILE A 147 32.30 23.43 25.84
N GLN A 148 31.42 22.73 26.52
CA GLN A 148 31.48 21.27 26.59
C GLN A 148 30.75 20.70 25.39
N VAL A 149 31.50 20.05 24.52
CA VAL A 149 30.99 19.39 23.34
C VAL A 149 31.07 17.88 23.57
N PRO A 150 30.01 17.13 23.33
CA PRO A 150 30.06 15.67 23.43
C PRO A 150 31.15 15.10 22.52
N ASP A 151 31.80 14.01 22.96
CA ASP A 151 32.74 13.30 22.12
C ASP A 151 31.98 12.54 21.03
N TRP A 152 32.18 13.01 19.79
CA TRP A 152 31.44 12.49 18.64
C TRP A 152 31.65 10.99 18.43
N GLU A 153 32.86 10.50 18.55
CA GLU A 153 33.18 9.10 18.28
C GLU A 153 32.51 8.15 19.29
N THR A 154 32.35 8.58 20.54
CA THR A 154 31.68 7.76 21.56
C THR A 154 30.16 7.87 21.54
N GLU A 155 29.61 9.01 21.10
CA GLU A 155 28.17 9.30 21.16
C GLU A 155 27.45 9.13 19.81
N LYS A 156 28.17 8.89 18.72
CA LYS A 156 27.64 8.85 17.36
C LYS A 156 26.43 7.91 17.21
N GLU A 157 26.53 6.71 17.77
CA GLU A 157 25.42 5.74 17.68
C GLU A 157 24.21 6.18 18.49
N HIS A 158 24.42 6.83 19.62
CA HIS A 158 23.34 7.40 20.41
C HIS A 158 22.63 8.54 19.68
N PHE A 159 23.39 9.41 19.00
CA PHE A 159 22.81 10.47 18.16
C PHE A 159 22.06 9.92 16.98
N ARG A 160 22.53 8.83 16.37
CA ARG A 160 21.83 8.15 15.28
C ARG A 160 20.47 7.62 15.72
N LEU A 161 20.39 6.97 16.87
CA LEU A 161 19.12 6.46 17.40
C LEU A 161 18.15 7.60 17.72
N LYS A 162 18.62 8.66 18.37
CA LYS A 162 17.79 9.83 18.65
C LYS A 162 17.29 10.52 17.38
N LEU A 163 18.11 10.58 16.33
CA LEU A 163 17.72 11.14 15.05
C LEU A 163 16.66 10.30 14.37
N HIS A 164 16.79 8.98 14.41
CA HIS A 164 15.80 8.04 13.91
C HIS A 164 14.44 8.24 14.62
N ASP A 165 14.44 8.22 15.95
CA ASP A 165 13.23 8.45 16.76
C ASP A 165 12.59 9.83 16.47
N TYR A 166 13.43 10.85 16.26
CA TYR A 166 12.97 12.19 15.88
C TYR A 166 12.25 12.17 14.51
N PHE A 167 12.84 11.52 13.51
CA PHE A 167 12.21 11.42 12.19
C PHE A 167 10.91 10.62 12.23
N GLU A 168 10.86 9.49 12.92
CA GLU A 168 9.63 8.74 13.11
C GLU A 168 8.53 9.62 13.74
N HIS A 169 8.89 10.40 14.75
CA HIS A 169 7.95 11.32 15.38
C HIS A 169 7.47 12.41 14.42
N VAL A 170 8.36 13.01 13.64
CA VAL A 170 8.03 14.03 12.63
C VAL A 170 7.12 13.47 11.55
N VAL A 171 7.41 12.26 11.05
CA VAL A 171 6.56 11.57 10.05
C VAL A 171 5.15 11.33 10.59
N LYS A 172 5.04 10.81 11.82
CA LYS A 172 3.76 10.58 12.46
C LYS A 172 2.95 11.86 12.60
N MET A 173 3.55 12.92 13.09
CA MET A 173 2.89 14.23 13.21
C MET A 173 2.54 14.83 11.84
N GLY A 174 3.36 14.60 10.82
CA GLY A 174 3.11 15.01 9.45
C GLY A 174 1.87 14.33 8.86
N ILE A 175 1.70 13.04 9.09
CA ILE A 175 0.50 12.29 8.69
C ILE A 175 -0.75 12.87 9.36
N GLU A 176 -0.71 13.11 10.67
CA GLU A 176 -1.83 13.72 11.42
C GLU A 176 -2.17 15.13 10.89
N THR A 177 -1.16 15.90 10.47
CA THR A 177 -1.32 17.23 9.87
C THR A 177 -2.04 17.16 8.52
N ILE A 178 -1.67 16.17 7.67
CA ILE A 178 -2.34 15.91 6.38
C ILE A 178 -3.79 15.49 6.60
N GLU A 179 -4.05 14.59 7.56
CA GLU A 179 -5.42 14.14 7.88
C GLU A 179 -6.32 15.29 8.35
N LYS A 180 -5.75 16.31 9.01
CA LYS A 180 -6.46 17.52 9.41
C LYS A 180 -6.57 18.59 8.31
N ASN A 181 -6.08 18.30 7.08
CA ASN A 181 -5.99 19.24 5.97
C ASN A 181 -5.19 20.52 6.30
N GLU A 182 -4.20 20.45 7.18
CA GLU A 182 -3.30 21.55 7.51
C GLU A 182 -2.13 21.62 6.51
N ASN A 183 -1.43 22.74 6.46
CA ASN A 183 -0.31 22.94 5.55
C ASN A 183 0.94 22.21 6.04
N LEU A 184 1.28 21.10 5.37
CA LEU A 184 2.45 20.26 5.70
C LEU A 184 3.77 21.04 5.59
N THR A 185 3.94 21.93 4.60
CA THR A 185 5.17 22.72 4.43
C THR A 185 5.41 23.67 5.61
N GLU A 186 4.34 24.32 6.08
CA GLU A 186 4.41 25.19 7.24
C GLU A 186 4.70 24.41 8.52
N PHE A 187 4.07 23.25 8.68
CA PHE A 187 4.34 22.32 9.78
C PHE A 187 5.82 21.90 9.80
N LEU A 188 6.34 21.38 8.68
CA LEU A 188 7.75 20.96 8.59
C LEU A 188 8.72 22.10 8.87
N GLY A 189 8.46 23.31 8.38
CA GLY A 189 9.28 24.49 8.66
C GLY A 189 9.30 24.90 10.13
N ARG A 190 8.27 24.56 10.89
CA ARG A 190 8.21 24.80 12.36
C ARG A 190 8.89 23.70 13.16
N VAL A 191 8.82 22.47 12.71
CA VAL A 191 9.34 21.30 13.44
C VAL A 191 10.79 21.05 13.09
N ILE A 192 11.16 21.07 11.82
CA ILE A 192 12.53 20.82 11.35
C ILE A 192 13.30 22.15 11.30
N THR A 193 13.80 22.58 12.45
CA THR A 193 14.72 23.72 12.53
C THR A 193 16.08 23.23 13.04
N THR A 194 17.17 23.84 12.54
CA THR A 194 18.54 23.52 12.97
C THR A 194 18.67 23.54 14.50
N LYS A 195 18.06 24.54 15.13
CA LYS A 195 18.10 24.68 16.60
C LYS A 195 17.42 23.50 17.29
N LYS A 196 16.15 23.17 16.91
CA LYS A 196 15.42 22.05 17.52
C LYS A 196 16.11 20.72 17.28
N LEU A 197 16.56 20.50 16.05
CA LEU A 197 17.29 19.29 15.69
C LEU A 197 18.52 19.09 16.57
N TYR A 198 19.31 20.17 16.76
CA TYR A 198 20.50 20.12 17.58
C TYR A 198 20.18 19.99 19.07
N ASP A 199 19.22 20.73 19.60
CA ASP A 199 18.78 20.66 20.99
C ASP A 199 18.21 19.27 21.35
N ASP A 200 17.42 18.67 20.47
CA ASP A 200 16.76 17.38 20.73
C ASP A 200 17.75 16.21 20.61
N ILE A 201 18.70 16.28 19.67
CA ILE A 201 19.64 15.19 19.40
C ILE A 201 20.88 15.28 20.27
N VAL A 202 21.56 16.42 20.29
CA VAL A 202 22.84 16.60 21.02
C VAL A 202 22.62 17.01 22.46
N GLY A 203 21.56 17.77 22.73
CA GLY A 203 21.20 18.20 24.07
C GLY A 203 22.27 19.13 24.67
N ILE A 204 22.32 20.38 24.20
CA ILE A 204 23.17 21.38 24.92
C ILE A 204 22.51 21.62 26.27
N GLN A 205 23.08 21.06 27.32
CA GLN A 205 22.78 21.51 28.67
C GLN A 205 23.31 22.94 28.80
N ASN A 206 22.41 23.92 28.84
CA ASN A 206 22.74 25.26 29.27
C ASN A 206 23.23 25.16 30.72
N VAL A 207 24.53 25.28 30.91
CA VAL A 207 25.16 25.45 32.22
C VAL A 207 25.19 26.92 32.56
#